data_37d76e8814358242ed02b97b56663ce8
#
_entry.id   37d76e8814358242ed02b97b56663ce8
#
_cell.length_a   1.000
_cell.length_b   1.000
_cell.length_c   1.000
_cell.angle_alpha   90.00
_cell.angle_beta   90.00
_cell.angle_gamma   90.00
#
_symmetry.space_group_name_H-M   'P 1'
#
loop_
_entity.id
_entity.type
_entity.pdbx_description
1 polymer ?
#
loop_
_entity_poly.entity_id
_entity_poly.type
_entity_poly.pdbx_seq_one_letter_code
_entity_poly.pdbx_strand_id
1 'polypeptide(L)'
;MNILLLVAHGSRREESNLEVEALSKKMIEYHTNDFDQIMPAFLEFASPSIPEAIEKCSELGALNVTVLPYFLSAGVHINRDIPGEVKDASVDFPNLNITISNYFGSRDEIAGLLMKTALDIK
;
A
#
# COMPACT_ATOMS: atom_id res chain seq x y z
N MET A 1 -15.14 0.74 -9.64
CA MET A 1 -14.01 -0.14 -9.34
C MET A 1 -13.27 0.38 -8.13
N ASN A 2 -12.97 -0.50 -7.19
CA ASN A 2 -12.24 -0.19 -5.96
C ASN A 2 -10.85 -0.81 -6.04
N ILE A 3 -9.80 -0.01 -5.84
CA ILE A 3 -8.42 -0.49 -5.90
C ILE A 3 -7.71 -0.19 -4.58
N LEU A 4 -6.95 -1.17 -4.11
CA LEU A 4 -6.10 -1.02 -2.93
C LEU A 4 -4.65 -0.90 -3.38
N LEU A 5 -3.98 0.14 -2.91
CA LEU A 5 -2.54 0.32 -3.12
C LEU A 5 -1.81 -0.03 -1.84
N LEU A 6 -1.00 -1.08 -1.89
CA LEU A 6 -0.12 -1.45 -0.78
C LEU A 6 1.17 -0.66 -0.94
N VAL A 7 1.36 0.35 -0.10
CA VAL A 7 2.48 1.28 -0.24
C VAL A 7 3.61 0.90 0.70
N ALA A 8 4.75 0.54 0.12
CA ALA A 8 5.97 0.22 0.86
C ALA A 8 7.02 1.30 0.61
N HIS A 9 8.10 1.28 1.40
CA HIS A 9 9.19 2.24 1.23
C HIS A 9 9.87 2.08 -0.14
N GLY A 10 10.09 0.85 -0.54
CA GLY A 10 10.91 0.54 -1.70
C GLY A 10 12.35 0.26 -1.30
N SER A 11 13.06 -0.48 -2.11
CA SER A 11 14.43 -0.89 -1.83
C SER A 11 15.24 -0.93 -3.12
N ARG A 12 16.53 -0.71 -3.00
CA ARG A 12 17.47 -0.93 -4.12
C ARG A 12 17.66 -2.42 -4.37
N ARG A 13 17.27 -3.25 -3.41
CA ARG A 13 17.31 -4.71 -3.55
C ARG A 13 16.02 -5.18 -4.20
N GLU A 14 16.13 -5.67 -5.41
CA GLU A 14 14.95 -6.11 -6.19
C GLU A 14 14.14 -7.17 -5.44
N GLU A 15 14.81 -8.08 -4.74
CA GLU A 15 14.13 -9.15 -3.99
C GLU A 15 13.13 -8.60 -2.99
N SER A 16 13.47 -7.49 -2.33
CA SER A 16 12.57 -6.86 -1.34
C SER A 16 11.31 -6.31 -1.99
N ASN A 17 11.46 -5.73 -3.17
CA ASN A 17 10.33 -5.17 -3.90
C ASN A 17 9.42 -6.29 -4.43
N LEU A 18 10.01 -7.39 -4.87
CA LEU A 18 9.26 -8.56 -5.34
C LEU A 18 8.45 -9.21 -4.21
N GLU A 19 8.96 -9.17 -2.97
CA GLU A 19 8.20 -9.66 -1.82
C GLU A 19 6.93 -8.84 -1.59
N VAL A 20 7.01 -7.53 -1.76
CA VAL A 20 5.82 -6.66 -1.63
C VAL A 20 4.82 -6.96 -2.74
N GLU A 21 5.30 -7.15 -3.98
CA GLU A 21 4.43 -7.55 -5.08
C GLU A 21 3.72 -8.86 -4.80
N ALA A 22 4.47 -9.86 -4.33
CA ALA A 22 3.90 -11.16 -4.01
C ALA A 22 2.86 -11.06 -2.90
N LEU A 23 3.13 -10.21 -1.89
CA LEU A 23 2.20 -9.98 -0.80
C LEU A 23 0.89 -9.38 -1.31
N SER A 24 0.97 -8.40 -2.20
CA SER A 24 -0.22 -7.77 -2.76
C SER A 24 -1.09 -8.78 -3.51
N LYS A 25 -0.48 -9.71 -4.22
CA LYS A 25 -1.21 -10.77 -4.92
C LYS A 25 -1.88 -11.74 -3.96
N LYS A 26 -1.21 -12.08 -2.85
CA LYS A 26 -1.80 -12.93 -1.83
C LYS A 26 -3.01 -12.30 -1.15
N MET A 27 -2.97 -11.00 -0.95
CA MET A 27 -4.04 -10.29 -0.26
C MET A 27 -5.38 -10.42 -0.96
N ILE A 28 -5.40 -10.50 -2.29
CA ILE A 28 -6.63 -10.60 -3.04
C ILE A 28 -7.42 -11.86 -2.71
N GLU A 29 -6.77 -12.89 -2.18
CA GLU A 29 -7.41 -14.15 -1.82
C GLU A 29 -8.30 -14.03 -0.59
N TYR A 30 -8.16 -12.96 0.19
CA TYR A 30 -8.86 -12.81 1.47
C TYR A 30 -10.16 -12.01 1.38
N HIS A 31 -10.22 -10.97 0.56
CA HIS A 31 -11.39 -10.08 0.48
C HIS A 31 -11.66 -9.67 -0.96
N THR A 32 -11.99 -10.65 -1.78
CA THR A 32 -12.15 -10.45 -3.22
C THR A 32 -13.34 -9.58 -3.62
N ASN A 33 -14.32 -9.40 -2.71
CA ASN A 33 -15.51 -8.59 -3.00
C ASN A 33 -15.33 -7.12 -2.64
N ASP A 34 -14.33 -6.79 -1.82
CA ASP A 34 -14.11 -5.43 -1.35
C ASP A 34 -13.25 -4.61 -2.32
N PHE A 35 -12.30 -5.26 -2.96
CA PHE A 35 -11.38 -4.63 -3.91
C PHE A 35 -11.32 -5.42 -5.19
N ASP A 36 -11.37 -4.70 -6.30
CA ASP A 36 -11.26 -5.33 -7.63
C ASP A 36 -9.81 -5.64 -7.97
N GLN A 37 -8.89 -4.84 -7.47
CA GLN A 37 -7.45 -5.06 -7.66
C GLN A 37 -6.68 -4.59 -6.42
N ILE A 38 -5.54 -5.24 -6.19
CA ILE A 38 -4.58 -4.84 -5.16
C ILE A 38 -3.23 -4.74 -5.85
N MET A 39 -2.59 -3.59 -5.76
CA MET A 39 -1.33 -3.30 -6.44
C MET A 39 -0.32 -2.71 -5.47
N PRO A 40 0.97 -2.99 -5.65
CA PRO A 40 1.99 -2.34 -4.84
C PRO A 40 2.29 -0.94 -5.37
N ALA A 41 2.78 -0.07 -4.50
CA ALA A 41 3.38 1.19 -4.88
C ALA A 41 4.53 1.47 -3.92
N PHE A 42 5.47 2.29 -4.33
CA PHE A 42 6.70 2.50 -3.57
C PHE A 42 7.01 3.99 -3.45
N LEU A 43 7.55 4.36 -2.28
CA LEU A 43 7.99 5.73 -2.05
C LEU A 43 9.26 6.06 -2.82
N GLU A 44 10.21 5.11 -2.85
CA GLU A 44 11.52 5.31 -3.45
C GLU A 44 12.03 4.02 -4.10
N PHE A 45 13.03 4.14 -4.97
CA PHE A 45 13.85 3.05 -5.51
C PHE A 45 13.16 1.99 -6.37
N ALA A 46 11.85 2.00 -6.44
CA ALA A 46 11.12 0.98 -7.19
C ALA A 46 9.88 1.58 -7.85
N SER A 47 9.38 0.89 -8.84
CA SER A 47 8.17 1.28 -9.57
C SER A 47 7.04 0.27 -9.32
N PRO A 48 5.79 0.73 -9.33
CA PRO A 48 5.39 2.10 -9.57
C PRO A 48 5.56 2.98 -8.33
N SER A 49 5.81 4.25 -8.55
CA SER A 49 5.73 5.27 -7.49
C SER A 49 4.27 5.49 -7.11
N ILE A 50 4.03 6.26 -6.05
CA ILE A 50 2.64 6.59 -5.67
C ILE A 50 1.93 7.34 -6.80
N PRO A 51 2.51 8.41 -7.38
CA PRO A 51 1.85 9.08 -8.50
C PRO A 51 1.58 8.17 -9.69
N GLU A 52 2.55 7.33 -10.05
CA GLU A 52 2.38 6.38 -11.16
C GLU A 52 1.24 5.39 -10.88
N ALA A 53 1.16 4.90 -9.64
CA ALA A 53 0.11 3.95 -9.27
C ALA A 53 -1.28 4.60 -9.30
N ILE A 54 -1.38 5.86 -8.84
CA ILE A 54 -2.65 6.60 -8.88
C ILE A 54 -3.07 6.84 -10.32
N GLU A 55 -2.14 7.22 -11.18
CA GLU A 55 -2.42 7.37 -12.61
C GLU A 55 -2.94 6.06 -13.21
N LYS A 56 -2.32 4.94 -12.84
CA LYS A 56 -2.75 3.62 -13.29
C LYS A 56 -4.17 3.31 -12.83
N CYS A 57 -4.50 3.65 -11.59
CA CYS A 57 -5.85 3.48 -11.08
C CYS A 57 -6.86 4.27 -11.91
N SER A 58 -6.52 5.49 -12.27
CA SER A 58 -7.37 6.33 -13.11
C SER A 58 -7.58 5.70 -14.50
N GLU A 59 -6.50 5.20 -15.10
CA GLU A 59 -6.57 4.55 -16.41
C GLU A 59 -7.45 3.30 -16.38
N LEU A 60 -7.45 2.58 -15.27
CA LEU A 60 -8.27 1.38 -15.10
C LEU A 60 -9.74 1.68 -14.82
N GLY A 61 -10.09 2.94 -14.63
CA GLY A 61 -11.46 3.34 -14.35
C GLY A 61 -11.86 3.26 -12.89
N ALA A 62 -10.90 3.31 -11.98
CA ALA A 62 -11.21 3.29 -10.55
C ALA A 62 -12.00 4.51 -10.14
N LEU A 63 -12.93 4.32 -9.20
CA LEU A 63 -13.65 5.41 -8.55
C LEU A 63 -13.09 5.64 -7.15
N ASN A 64 -12.72 4.56 -6.46
CA ASN A 64 -12.20 4.61 -5.11
C ASN A 64 -10.84 3.93 -5.04
N VAL A 65 -9.89 4.60 -4.39
CA VAL A 65 -8.56 4.09 -4.15
C VAL A 65 -8.27 4.16 -2.65
N THR A 66 -7.87 3.04 -2.07
CA THR A 66 -7.42 2.99 -0.68
C THR A 66 -5.91 2.83 -0.67
N VAL A 67 -5.24 3.75 -0.01
CA VAL A 67 -3.79 3.69 0.18
C VAL A 67 -3.52 3.08 1.55
N LEU A 68 -2.87 1.92 1.58
CA LEU A 68 -2.51 1.23 2.82
C LEU A 68 -1.01 1.31 3.01
N PRO A 69 -0.55 2.10 4.01
CA PRO A 69 0.88 2.19 4.28
C PRO A 69 1.40 0.91 4.95
N TYR A 70 2.27 0.19 4.25
CA TYR A 70 2.86 -1.05 4.75
C TYR A 70 4.15 -0.72 5.51
N PHE A 71 3.97 -0.26 6.74
CA PHE A 71 5.04 0.18 7.64
C PHE A 71 4.73 -0.28 9.05
N LEU A 72 5.78 -0.65 9.79
CA LEU A 72 5.61 -1.13 11.16
C LEU A 72 5.50 0.00 12.17
N SER A 73 6.10 1.14 11.90
CA SER A 73 6.05 2.29 12.80
C SER A 73 5.74 3.57 12.05
N ALA A 74 5.15 4.52 12.78
CA ALA A 74 4.90 5.86 12.25
C ALA A 74 6.23 6.63 12.14
N GLY A 75 6.22 7.68 11.32
CA GLY A 75 7.40 8.52 11.13
C GLY A 75 7.13 9.49 10.01
N VAL A 76 8.20 10.08 9.45
CA VAL A 76 8.10 11.06 8.38
C VAL A 76 7.33 10.51 7.18
N HIS A 77 7.59 9.26 6.82
CA HIS A 77 6.93 8.65 5.65
C HIS A 77 5.41 8.54 5.84
N ILE A 78 4.97 8.17 7.06
CA ILE A 78 3.54 8.03 7.34
C ILE A 78 2.87 9.39 7.51
N ASN A 79 3.52 10.31 8.23
CA ASN A 79 2.88 11.56 8.63
C ASN A 79 2.95 12.65 7.56
N ARG A 80 3.94 12.60 6.70
CA ARG A 80 4.19 13.66 5.71
C ARG A 80 4.28 13.16 4.28
N ASP A 81 5.16 12.17 4.02
CA ASP A 81 5.51 11.81 2.65
C ASP A 81 4.36 11.16 1.90
N ILE A 82 3.70 10.17 2.50
CA ILE A 82 2.57 9.50 1.84
C ILE A 82 1.40 10.45 1.64
N PRO A 83 0.94 11.19 2.67
CA PRO A 83 -0.13 12.16 2.47
C PRO A 83 0.21 13.24 1.44
N GLY A 84 1.47 13.70 1.44
CA GLY A 84 1.92 14.72 0.49
C GLY A 84 1.88 14.24 -0.94
N GLU A 85 2.41 13.05 -1.21
CA GLU A 85 2.43 12.50 -2.57
C GLU A 85 1.03 12.17 -3.07
N VAL A 86 0.16 11.66 -2.19
CA VAL A 86 -1.24 11.39 -2.54
C VAL A 86 -1.96 12.69 -2.88
N LYS A 87 -1.77 13.73 -2.07
CA LYS A 87 -2.40 15.02 -2.31
C LYS A 87 -1.95 15.61 -3.64
N ASP A 88 -0.66 15.58 -3.91
CA ASP A 88 -0.11 16.14 -5.15
C ASP A 88 -0.64 15.39 -6.37
N ALA A 89 -0.68 14.07 -6.31
CA ALA A 89 -1.19 13.25 -7.40
C ALA A 89 -2.69 13.46 -7.61
N SER A 90 -3.45 13.65 -6.54
CA SER A 90 -4.91 13.80 -6.63
C SER A 90 -5.34 15.06 -7.39
N VAL A 91 -4.47 16.05 -7.49
CA VAL A 91 -4.77 17.28 -8.26
C VAL A 91 -5.03 16.94 -9.72
N ASP A 92 -4.29 15.98 -10.26
CA ASP A 92 -4.42 15.59 -11.66
C ASP A 92 -5.59 14.62 -11.90
N PHE A 93 -6.15 14.04 -10.82
CA PHE A 93 -7.22 13.04 -10.92
C PHE A 93 -8.36 13.36 -9.95
N PRO A 94 -9.05 14.50 -10.15
CA PRO A 94 -10.05 14.98 -9.19
C PRO A 94 -11.27 14.07 -9.03
N ASN A 95 -11.49 13.15 -9.98
CA ASN A 95 -12.62 12.23 -9.91
C ASN A 95 -12.34 10.98 -9.07
N LEU A 96 -11.08 10.75 -8.71
CA LEU A 96 -10.73 9.64 -7.83
C LEU A 96 -10.98 10.01 -6.38
N ASN A 97 -11.67 9.12 -5.68
CA ASN A 97 -11.85 9.24 -4.24
C ASN A 97 -10.73 8.43 -3.57
N ILE A 98 -9.72 9.12 -3.04
CA ILE A 98 -8.55 8.48 -2.46
C ILE A 98 -8.59 8.62 -0.94
N THR A 99 -8.51 7.50 -0.22
CA THR A 99 -8.42 7.49 1.23
C THR A 99 -7.13 6.80 1.64
N ILE A 100 -6.55 7.24 2.77
CA ILE A 100 -5.35 6.64 3.33
C ILE A 100 -5.76 5.96 4.63
N SER A 101 -5.53 4.65 4.71
CA SER A 101 -5.82 3.90 5.93
C SER A 101 -4.74 4.15 6.98
N ASN A 102 -4.98 3.67 8.21
CA ASN A 102 -3.93 3.65 9.21
C ASN A 102 -2.80 2.73 8.72
N TYR A 103 -1.56 3.05 9.11
CA TYR A 103 -0.44 2.19 8.74
C TYR A 103 -0.56 0.82 9.42
N PHE A 104 0.00 -0.20 8.79
CA PHE A 104 -0.14 -1.58 9.23
C PHE A 104 0.27 -1.78 10.69
N GLY A 105 1.40 -1.20 11.10
CA GLY A 105 1.92 -1.33 12.47
C GLY A 105 1.04 -0.72 13.55
N SER A 106 0.03 0.06 13.18
CA SER A 106 -0.91 0.63 14.16
C SER A 106 -1.93 -0.38 14.69
N ARG A 107 -2.02 -1.56 14.06
CA ARG A 107 -2.99 -2.58 14.44
C ARG A 107 -2.56 -3.29 15.73
N ASP A 108 -3.48 -3.42 16.68
CA ASP A 108 -3.21 -4.13 17.94
C ASP A 108 -2.87 -5.60 17.70
N GLU A 109 -3.45 -6.19 16.68
CA GLU A 109 -3.25 -7.60 16.34
C GLU A 109 -1.80 -7.91 15.98
N ILE A 110 -1.00 -6.91 15.64
CA ILE A 110 0.39 -7.14 15.25
C ILE A 110 1.22 -7.70 16.42
N ALA A 111 0.91 -7.30 17.65
CA ALA A 111 1.62 -7.83 18.83
C ALA A 111 1.42 -9.34 18.95
N GLY A 112 0.17 -9.78 18.79
CA GLY A 112 -0.14 -11.21 18.80
C GLY A 112 0.51 -11.98 17.67
N LEU A 113 0.53 -11.38 16.48
CA LEU A 113 1.16 -12.00 15.32
C LEU A 113 2.68 -12.13 15.51
N LEU A 114 3.31 -11.10 16.09
CA LEU A 114 4.73 -11.16 16.42
C LEU A 114 5.04 -12.28 17.41
N MET A 115 4.21 -12.42 18.46
CA MET A 115 4.39 -13.48 19.44
C MET A 115 4.24 -14.87 18.80
N LYS A 116 3.21 -15.02 17.98
CA LYS A 116 2.99 -16.28 17.28
C LYS A 116 4.17 -16.63 16.38
N THR A 117 4.69 -15.64 15.67
CA THR A 117 5.85 -15.82 14.79
C THR A 117 7.08 -16.25 15.58
N ALA A 118 7.31 -15.62 16.74
CA ALA A 118 8.44 -15.97 17.61
C ALA A 118 8.34 -17.39 18.17
N LEU A 119 7.12 -17.87 18.40
CA LEU A 119 6.89 -19.22 18.92
C LEU A 119 6.92 -20.29 17.85
N ASP A 120 6.80 -19.92 16.58
CA ASP A 120 6.79 -20.85 15.46
C ASP A 120 8.23 -21.11 14.98
N ILE A 121 9.03 -21.66 15.87
CA ILE A 121 10.44 -21.97 15.60
C ILE A 121 10.54 -23.39 15.04
N LYS A 122 11.24 -23.53 13.92
CA LYS A 122 11.44 -24.83 13.26
C LYS A 122 12.88 -25.27 13.35
#